data_1daad2e48a77b270862684485becfc9a
#
_entry.id   1daad2e48a77b270862684485becfc9a
#
_cell.length_a   1.000
_cell.length_b   1.000
_cell.length_c   1.000
_cell.angle_alpha   90.00
_cell.angle_beta   90.00
_cell.angle_gamma   90.00
#
_symmetry.space_group_name_H-M   'P 1'
#
loop_
_entity.id
_entity.type
_entity.pdbx_description
1 polymer ?
#
loop_
_entity_poly.entity_id
_entity_poly.type
_entity_poly.pdbx_seq_one_letter_code
_entity_poly.pdbx_strand_id
1 'polypeptide(L)'
;MKLISWNVNGLRACLTHDFAASFAALDADIFSVQETKMQPGQADFAPEGYTEYTYSAEKKGYSGTACWCKTAPLAVTTGIGREEHDHEGRVLTLEYPGFYLVNCYTPNSQDGLKRLDYRMTWEDAFRAYLLELDAKKPVILCGDLNVAHEEIDIKNARTNRMSAGFTDQERAKMTELLAAGFTDTFRAVHPDEVKYSWWSYRFHAREKNAGWRIDYFIVSNRIADKVAAAEIHNEVFGSDHCPVELVIDL
;
A
#
# COMPACT_ATOMS: atom_id res chain seq x y z
N MET A 1 10.89 -14.37 4.92
CA MET A 1 9.58 -14.23 4.26
C MET A 1 9.64 -13.02 3.34
N LYS A 2 9.13 -13.15 2.11
CA LYS A 2 9.11 -12.09 1.08
C LYS A 2 7.67 -11.63 0.83
N LEU A 3 7.44 -10.31 0.92
CA LEU A 3 6.15 -9.69 0.69
C LEU A 3 6.27 -8.65 -0.44
N ILE A 4 5.24 -8.60 -1.29
CA ILE A 4 5.14 -7.59 -2.35
C ILE A 4 3.83 -6.81 -2.16
N SER A 5 3.88 -5.52 -2.45
CA SER A 5 2.71 -4.65 -2.51
C SER A 5 2.73 -3.84 -3.80
N TRP A 6 1.60 -3.79 -4.51
CA TRP A 6 1.50 -3.09 -5.79
C TRP A 6 0.11 -2.49 -6.02
N ASN A 7 0.01 -1.19 -6.14
CA ASN A 7 -1.20 -0.57 -6.67
C ASN A 7 -1.25 -0.84 -8.19
N VAL A 8 -2.25 -1.61 -8.63
CA VAL A 8 -2.36 -2.06 -10.02
C VAL A 8 -3.26 -1.17 -10.90
N ASN A 9 -3.85 -0.13 -10.31
CA ASN A 9 -4.73 0.83 -11.01
C ASN A 9 -5.78 0.16 -11.91
N GLY A 10 -6.33 -0.96 -11.43
CA GLY A 10 -7.28 -1.82 -12.13
C GLY A 10 -6.64 -3.15 -12.54
N LEU A 11 -6.92 -4.22 -11.76
CA LEU A 11 -6.29 -5.53 -11.95
C LEU A 11 -6.52 -6.09 -13.36
N ARG A 12 -7.74 -5.99 -13.90
CA ARG A 12 -8.04 -6.48 -15.25
C ARG A 12 -7.21 -5.79 -16.35
N ALA A 13 -6.98 -4.49 -16.20
CA ALA A 13 -6.10 -3.75 -17.13
C ALA A 13 -4.64 -4.18 -16.94
N CYS A 14 -4.17 -4.26 -15.70
CA CYS A 14 -2.79 -4.66 -15.38
C CYS A 14 -2.48 -6.09 -15.86
N LEU A 15 -3.45 -7.02 -15.83
CA LEU A 15 -3.32 -8.37 -16.37
C LEU A 15 -3.05 -8.39 -17.90
N THR A 16 -3.49 -7.36 -18.64
CA THR A 16 -3.15 -7.22 -20.07
C THR A 16 -1.75 -6.65 -20.32
N HIS A 17 -1.04 -6.26 -19.27
CA HIS A 17 0.31 -5.65 -19.26
C HIS A 17 1.32 -6.43 -18.43
N ASP A 18 1.41 -7.73 -18.65
CA ASP A 18 2.41 -8.63 -18.02
C ASP A 18 2.35 -8.77 -16.49
N PHE A 19 1.21 -8.44 -15.85
CA PHE A 19 1.04 -8.64 -14.40
C PHE A 19 1.37 -10.09 -13.97
N ALA A 20 0.86 -11.08 -14.70
CA ALA A 20 1.08 -12.49 -14.36
C ALA A 20 2.57 -12.88 -14.42
N ALA A 21 3.31 -12.38 -15.41
CA ALA A 21 4.75 -12.61 -15.52
C ALA A 21 5.52 -11.92 -14.38
N SER A 22 5.16 -10.68 -14.06
CA SER A 22 5.75 -9.94 -12.93
C SER A 22 5.45 -10.61 -11.60
N PHE A 23 4.21 -11.06 -11.39
CA PHE A 23 3.80 -11.81 -10.20
C PHE A 23 4.65 -13.07 -10.01
N ALA A 24 4.81 -13.87 -11.07
CA ALA A 24 5.62 -15.09 -11.03
C ALA A 24 7.11 -14.79 -10.80
N ALA A 25 7.66 -13.76 -11.43
CA ALA A 25 9.08 -13.39 -11.29
C ALA A 25 9.41 -12.86 -9.88
N LEU A 26 8.50 -12.12 -9.27
CA LEU A 26 8.66 -11.60 -7.91
C LEU A 26 8.52 -12.69 -6.84
N ASP A 27 7.79 -13.78 -7.11
CA ASP A 27 7.69 -15.00 -6.28
C ASP A 27 7.56 -14.71 -4.77
N ALA A 28 6.58 -13.91 -4.40
CA ALA A 28 6.36 -13.52 -3.01
C ALA A 28 5.64 -14.61 -2.20
N ASP A 29 5.86 -14.67 -0.88
CA ASP A 29 5.05 -15.48 0.04
C ASP A 29 3.64 -14.89 0.18
N ILE A 30 3.55 -13.55 0.17
CA ILE A 30 2.30 -12.79 0.15
C ILE A 30 2.42 -11.67 -0.87
N PHE A 31 1.50 -11.62 -1.82
CA PHE A 31 1.40 -10.56 -2.84
C PHE A 31 0.13 -9.75 -2.61
N SER A 32 0.27 -8.50 -2.24
CA SER A 32 -0.83 -7.57 -1.94
C SER A 32 -1.02 -6.58 -3.09
N VAL A 33 -2.28 -6.30 -3.46
CA VAL A 33 -2.59 -5.29 -4.47
C VAL A 33 -3.66 -4.32 -3.97
N GLN A 34 -3.59 -3.10 -4.50
CA GLN A 34 -4.56 -2.03 -4.26
C GLN A 34 -5.13 -1.56 -5.60
N GLU A 35 -6.28 -0.93 -5.55
CA GLU A 35 -7.06 -0.48 -6.71
C GLU A 35 -7.37 -1.61 -7.70
N THR A 36 -7.91 -2.73 -7.20
CA THR A 36 -8.35 -3.84 -8.07
C THR A 36 -9.44 -3.40 -9.04
N LYS A 37 -10.29 -2.41 -8.64
CA LYS A 37 -11.41 -1.85 -9.42
C LYS A 37 -12.35 -2.91 -9.97
N MET A 38 -12.53 -4.00 -9.22
CA MET A 38 -13.37 -5.11 -9.65
C MET A 38 -14.23 -5.67 -8.51
N GLN A 39 -15.24 -6.43 -8.90
CA GLN A 39 -16.03 -7.27 -8.02
C GLN A 39 -15.49 -8.72 -8.08
N PRO A 40 -15.79 -9.58 -7.09
CA PRO A 40 -15.38 -10.99 -7.11
C PRO A 40 -15.74 -11.69 -8.41
N GLY A 41 -14.83 -12.51 -8.95
CA GLY A 41 -15.03 -13.28 -10.18
C GLY A 41 -14.92 -12.49 -11.49
N GLN A 42 -14.47 -11.24 -11.46
CA GLN A 42 -14.29 -10.43 -12.68
C GLN A 42 -12.91 -10.54 -13.32
N ALA A 43 -11.95 -11.20 -12.69
CA ALA A 43 -10.65 -11.53 -13.27
C ALA A 43 -10.44 -13.03 -13.21
N ASP A 44 -9.87 -13.59 -14.27
CA ASP A 44 -9.44 -14.99 -14.34
C ASP A 44 -7.91 -15.02 -14.06
N PHE A 45 -7.57 -14.94 -12.77
CA PHE A 45 -6.19 -15.00 -12.31
C PHE A 45 -6.12 -15.84 -11.03
N ALA A 46 -5.74 -17.10 -11.19
CA ALA A 46 -5.62 -18.06 -10.11
C ALA A 46 -4.23 -18.71 -10.14
N PRO A 47 -3.19 -18.02 -9.61
CA PRO A 47 -1.83 -18.52 -9.63
C PRO A 47 -1.70 -19.78 -8.75
N GLU A 48 -1.03 -20.80 -9.31
CA GLU A 48 -0.83 -22.08 -8.60
C GLU A 48 -0.07 -21.89 -7.29
N GLY A 49 -0.53 -22.55 -6.25
CA GLY A 49 0.08 -22.50 -4.90
C GLY A 49 -0.33 -21.27 -4.07
N TYR A 50 -1.26 -20.44 -4.57
CA TYR A 50 -1.75 -19.28 -3.83
C TYR A 50 -3.27 -19.37 -3.55
N THR A 51 -3.66 -18.81 -2.43
CA THR A 51 -5.07 -18.57 -2.10
C THR A 51 -5.32 -17.05 -2.15
N GLU A 52 -6.40 -16.67 -2.86
CA GLU A 52 -6.80 -15.27 -3.01
C GLU A 52 -7.76 -14.85 -1.89
N TYR A 53 -7.56 -13.63 -1.38
CA TYR A 53 -8.45 -12.93 -0.46
C TYR A 53 -8.72 -11.53 -1.00
N THR A 54 -10.00 -11.12 -1.08
CA THR A 54 -10.40 -9.86 -1.71
C THR A 54 -11.35 -9.06 -0.84
N TYR A 55 -11.25 -7.73 -0.97
CA TYR A 55 -12.22 -6.81 -0.42
C TYR A 55 -12.56 -5.74 -1.46
N SER A 56 -13.73 -5.83 -2.06
CA SER A 56 -14.20 -4.92 -3.10
C SER A 56 -15.00 -3.77 -2.50
N ALA A 57 -14.92 -2.59 -3.14
CA ALA A 57 -15.83 -1.49 -2.82
C ALA A 57 -17.28 -1.83 -3.21
N GLU A 58 -18.26 -1.26 -2.52
CA GLU A 58 -19.68 -1.34 -2.91
C GLU A 58 -19.90 -0.69 -4.28
N LYS A 59 -19.20 0.42 -4.54
CA LYS A 59 -19.18 1.07 -5.84
C LYS A 59 -18.36 0.26 -6.85
N LYS A 60 -19.02 -0.23 -7.90
CA LYS A 60 -18.37 -1.00 -8.96
C LYS A 60 -17.31 -0.20 -9.70
N GLY A 61 -16.19 -0.84 -10.02
CA GLY A 61 -15.09 -0.22 -10.77
C GLY A 61 -14.29 0.83 -9.99
N TYR A 62 -14.30 0.75 -8.67
CA TYR A 62 -13.65 1.71 -7.77
C TYR A 62 -12.89 1.01 -6.66
N SER A 63 -11.70 1.55 -6.26
CA SER A 63 -10.92 1.06 -5.12
C SER A 63 -10.73 -0.47 -5.12
N GLY A 64 -10.81 -1.12 -3.97
CA GLY A 64 -10.67 -2.57 -3.81
C GLY A 64 -9.24 -2.99 -3.53
N THR A 65 -9.09 -3.99 -2.63
CA THR A 65 -7.82 -4.59 -2.25
C THR A 65 -7.88 -6.11 -2.37
N ALA A 66 -6.74 -6.75 -2.66
CA ALA A 66 -6.63 -8.20 -2.69
C ALA A 66 -5.24 -8.66 -2.22
N CYS A 67 -5.15 -9.90 -1.76
CA CYS A 67 -3.91 -10.58 -1.42
C CYS A 67 -3.92 -12.00 -1.97
N TRP A 68 -2.80 -12.47 -2.50
CA TRP A 68 -2.51 -13.87 -2.81
C TRP A 68 -1.45 -14.37 -1.84
N CYS A 69 -1.74 -15.48 -1.17
CA CYS A 69 -0.92 -16.01 -0.08
C CYS A 69 -0.54 -17.47 -0.35
N LYS A 70 0.75 -17.83 -0.25
CA LYS A 70 1.21 -19.23 -0.28
C LYS A 70 0.75 -20.01 0.96
N THR A 71 0.74 -19.33 2.12
CA THR A 71 0.24 -19.89 3.38
C THR A 71 -1.04 -19.18 3.79
N ALA A 72 -2.09 -19.96 4.07
CA ALA A 72 -3.37 -19.41 4.50
C ALA A 72 -3.25 -18.70 5.86
N PRO A 73 -3.83 -17.49 6.02
CA PRO A 73 -3.93 -16.83 7.31
C PRO A 73 -4.89 -17.56 8.27
N LEU A 74 -4.76 -17.30 9.56
CA LEU A 74 -5.66 -17.80 10.61
C LEU A 74 -7.05 -17.16 10.50
N ALA A 75 -7.10 -15.88 10.13
CA ALA A 75 -8.33 -15.11 9.94
C ALA A 75 -8.11 -13.99 8.92
N VAL A 76 -9.20 -13.56 8.31
CA VAL A 76 -9.26 -12.44 7.36
C VAL A 76 -10.32 -11.45 7.84
N THR A 77 -9.96 -10.18 7.93
CA THR A 77 -10.87 -9.09 8.31
C THR A 77 -10.88 -8.03 7.21
N THR A 78 -12.08 -7.57 6.85
CA THR A 78 -12.30 -6.48 5.89
C THR A 78 -12.71 -5.21 6.61
N GLY A 79 -12.16 -4.07 6.18
CA GLY A 79 -12.41 -2.78 6.83
C GLY A 79 -11.65 -2.59 8.14
N ILE A 80 -11.99 -1.53 8.86
CA ILE A 80 -11.41 -1.16 10.17
C ILE A 80 -12.44 -1.18 11.30
N GLY A 81 -13.64 -1.71 11.05
CA GLY A 81 -14.74 -1.75 12.03
C GLY A 81 -15.41 -0.39 12.25
N ARG A 82 -15.37 0.49 11.25
CA ARG A 82 -16.03 1.80 11.23
C ARG A 82 -16.92 1.90 10.00
N GLU A 83 -18.23 1.89 10.19
CA GLU A 83 -19.20 1.87 9.09
C GLU A 83 -18.94 2.99 8.08
N GLU A 84 -18.65 4.21 8.54
CA GLU A 84 -18.36 5.36 7.69
C GLU A 84 -17.11 5.24 6.83
N HIS A 85 -16.25 4.25 7.10
CA HIS A 85 -14.97 4.02 6.41
C HIS A 85 -14.90 2.69 5.64
N ASP A 86 -15.85 1.78 5.86
CA ASP A 86 -15.77 0.39 5.41
C ASP A 86 -16.59 0.07 4.14
N HIS A 87 -16.95 1.09 3.32
CA HIS A 87 -17.71 0.89 2.07
C HIS A 87 -16.85 0.86 0.80
N GLU A 88 -15.57 1.25 0.91
CA GLU A 88 -14.73 1.48 -0.26
C GLU A 88 -13.67 0.38 -0.51
N GLY A 89 -13.71 -0.76 0.21
CA GLY A 89 -12.79 -1.89 -0.03
C GLY A 89 -11.32 -1.56 0.19
N ARG A 90 -10.99 -0.74 1.22
CA ARG A 90 -9.66 -0.13 1.37
C ARG A 90 -8.69 -0.88 2.27
N VAL A 91 -9.18 -1.63 3.24
CA VAL A 91 -8.33 -2.30 4.24
C VAL A 91 -8.68 -3.77 4.31
N LEU A 92 -7.69 -4.62 4.03
CA LEU A 92 -7.76 -6.07 4.13
C LEU A 92 -6.69 -6.54 5.11
N THR A 93 -7.10 -7.13 6.23
CA THR A 93 -6.20 -7.60 7.29
C THR A 93 -6.16 -9.12 7.29
N LEU A 94 -4.95 -9.67 7.23
CA LEU A 94 -4.67 -11.11 7.33
C LEU A 94 -3.97 -11.40 8.67
N GLU A 95 -4.55 -12.25 9.47
CA GLU A 95 -3.96 -12.67 10.75
C GLU A 95 -3.09 -13.92 10.56
N TYR A 96 -1.83 -13.84 10.95
CA TYR A 96 -0.91 -14.96 11.04
C TYR A 96 -0.55 -15.26 12.50
N PRO A 97 0.06 -16.43 12.82
CA PRO A 97 0.42 -16.75 14.20
C PRO A 97 1.29 -15.70 14.89
N GLY A 98 2.24 -15.09 14.17
CA GLY A 98 3.23 -14.15 14.71
C GLY A 98 2.99 -12.68 14.39
N PHE A 99 2.07 -12.34 13.48
CA PHE A 99 1.86 -10.96 13.01
C PHE A 99 0.50 -10.76 12.36
N TYR A 100 0.12 -9.51 12.14
CA TYR A 100 -0.94 -9.10 11.22
C TYR A 100 -0.31 -8.48 9.97
N LEU A 101 -0.78 -8.88 8.79
CA LEU A 101 -0.56 -8.12 7.55
C LEU A 101 -1.80 -7.28 7.26
N VAL A 102 -1.60 -5.98 7.10
CA VAL A 102 -2.64 -5.01 6.74
C VAL A 102 -2.34 -4.46 5.36
N ASN A 103 -3.13 -4.85 4.35
CA ASN A 103 -3.08 -4.30 3.01
C ASN A 103 -4.03 -3.10 2.93
N CYS A 104 -3.51 -1.93 2.63
CA CYS A 104 -4.23 -0.66 2.68
C CYS A 104 -4.16 0.12 1.38
N TYR A 105 -5.31 0.68 0.97
CA TYR A 105 -5.42 1.73 -0.03
C TYR A 105 -6.03 2.98 0.61
N THR A 106 -5.18 3.89 1.06
CA THR A 106 -5.61 5.13 1.75
C THR A 106 -6.45 6.02 0.82
N PRO A 107 -7.53 6.65 1.30
CA PRO A 107 -8.30 7.59 0.50
C PRO A 107 -7.44 8.73 -0.05
N ASN A 108 -7.52 9.00 -1.35
CA ASN A 108 -6.90 10.17 -1.96
C ASN A 108 -7.70 11.44 -1.64
N SER A 109 -7.02 12.54 -1.32
CA SER A 109 -7.68 13.84 -1.02
C SER A 109 -8.30 14.51 -2.25
N GLN A 110 -8.00 14.01 -3.46
CA GLN A 110 -8.50 14.45 -4.77
C GLN A 110 -8.08 15.88 -5.17
N ASP A 111 -8.30 16.20 -6.44
CA ASP A 111 -8.05 17.54 -6.98
C ASP A 111 -8.83 18.60 -6.21
N GLY A 112 -8.14 19.69 -5.84
CA GLY A 112 -8.71 20.76 -5.03
C GLY A 112 -8.94 20.35 -3.58
N LEU A 113 -8.36 19.24 -3.13
CA LEU A 113 -8.42 18.75 -1.74
C LEU A 113 -9.84 18.51 -1.23
N LYS A 114 -10.76 18.13 -2.12
CA LYS A 114 -12.20 17.97 -1.82
C LYS A 114 -12.49 16.90 -0.76
N ARG A 115 -11.60 15.95 -0.58
CA ARG A 115 -11.74 14.87 0.42
C ARG A 115 -10.69 14.97 1.54
N LEU A 116 -9.97 16.08 1.68
CA LEU A 116 -8.92 16.21 2.70
C LEU A 116 -9.49 16.04 4.12
N ASP A 117 -10.59 16.70 4.45
CA ASP A 117 -11.20 16.59 5.78
C ASP A 117 -11.64 15.15 6.10
N TYR A 118 -12.26 14.46 5.14
CA TYR A 118 -12.58 13.04 5.27
C TYR A 118 -11.34 12.20 5.48
N ARG A 119 -10.30 12.45 4.69
CA ARG A 119 -9.03 11.73 4.83
C ARG A 119 -8.41 11.91 6.22
N MET A 120 -8.46 13.11 6.79
CA MET A 120 -7.91 13.35 8.13
C MET A 120 -8.63 12.50 9.20
N THR A 121 -9.95 12.41 9.16
CA THR A 121 -10.71 11.55 10.07
C THR A 121 -10.45 10.06 9.83
N TRP A 122 -10.33 9.66 8.57
CA TRP A 122 -9.98 8.30 8.19
C TRP A 122 -8.60 7.87 8.71
N GLU A 123 -7.58 8.74 8.58
CA GLU A 123 -6.21 8.50 9.07
C GLU A 123 -6.17 8.29 10.60
N ASP A 124 -6.92 9.08 11.35
CA ASP A 124 -7.02 8.92 12.80
C ASP A 124 -7.67 7.60 13.20
N ALA A 125 -8.75 7.21 12.52
CA ALA A 125 -9.42 5.93 12.73
C ALA A 125 -8.52 4.75 12.34
N PHE A 126 -7.81 4.86 11.22
CA PHE A 126 -6.89 3.83 10.75
C PHE A 126 -5.69 3.66 11.68
N ARG A 127 -5.08 4.75 12.16
CA ARG A 127 -4.00 4.68 13.16
C ARG A 127 -4.47 3.99 14.44
N ALA A 128 -5.66 4.32 14.94
CA ALA A 128 -6.25 3.66 16.10
C ALA A 128 -6.42 2.14 15.86
N TYR A 129 -6.92 1.75 14.70
CA TYR A 129 -7.06 0.35 14.31
C TYR A 129 -5.71 -0.39 14.30
N LEU A 130 -4.67 0.21 13.71
CA LEU A 130 -3.32 -0.38 13.71
C LEU A 130 -2.76 -0.57 15.11
N LEU A 131 -2.99 0.38 16.01
CA LEU A 131 -2.57 0.28 17.43
C LEU A 131 -3.33 -0.82 18.19
N GLU A 132 -4.61 -1.01 17.91
CA GLU A 132 -5.40 -2.12 18.48
C GLU A 132 -4.87 -3.49 18.02
N LEU A 133 -4.43 -3.62 16.77
CA LEU A 133 -3.77 -4.82 16.26
C LEU A 133 -2.39 -5.00 16.88
N ASP A 134 -1.59 -3.92 16.90
CA ASP A 134 -0.23 -3.96 17.43
C ASP A 134 -0.18 -4.30 18.91
N ALA A 135 -1.19 -3.95 19.70
CA ALA A 135 -1.31 -4.37 21.08
C ALA A 135 -1.39 -5.90 21.25
N LYS A 136 -1.80 -6.64 20.22
CA LYS A 136 -1.95 -8.10 20.24
C LYS A 136 -0.76 -8.80 19.61
N LYS A 137 -0.40 -8.42 18.37
CA LYS A 137 0.71 -8.98 17.58
C LYS A 137 1.36 -7.87 16.75
N PRO A 138 2.63 -7.99 16.37
CA PRO A 138 3.25 -7.04 15.43
C PRO A 138 2.45 -6.88 14.16
N VAL A 139 2.46 -5.68 13.63
CA VAL A 139 1.79 -5.33 12.38
C VAL A 139 2.82 -5.11 11.27
N ILE A 140 2.54 -5.65 10.09
CA ILE A 140 3.14 -5.27 8.82
C ILE A 140 2.04 -4.58 8.03
N LEU A 141 2.14 -3.29 7.83
CA LEU A 141 1.27 -2.49 6.96
C LEU A 141 1.93 -2.38 5.59
N CYS A 142 1.18 -2.63 4.53
CA CYS A 142 1.61 -2.35 3.16
C CYS A 142 0.51 -1.67 2.35
N GLY A 143 0.91 -1.01 1.29
CA GLY A 143 -0.01 -0.47 0.30
C GLY A 143 0.29 0.94 -0.15
N ASP A 144 -0.63 1.46 -0.94
CA ASP A 144 -0.64 2.85 -1.38
C ASP A 144 -1.25 3.73 -0.29
N LEU A 145 -0.39 4.47 0.41
CA LEU A 145 -0.81 5.37 1.48
C LEU A 145 -1.15 6.78 0.97
N ASN A 146 -1.07 7.00 -0.35
CA ASN A 146 -1.44 8.27 -0.99
C ASN A 146 -0.77 9.50 -0.33
N VAL A 147 0.46 9.35 0.15
CA VAL A 147 1.26 10.44 0.73
C VAL A 147 2.74 10.22 0.48
N ALA A 148 3.43 11.25 -0.02
CA ALA A 148 4.88 11.35 0.05
C ALA A 148 5.23 12.01 1.40
N HIS A 149 5.96 11.30 2.28
CA HIS A 149 6.15 11.77 3.65
C HIS A 149 7.12 12.94 3.72
N GLU A 150 8.32 12.78 3.17
CA GLU A 150 9.38 13.77 3.21
C GLU A 150 9.65 14.41 1.84
N GLU A 151 10.40 15.51 1.81
CA GLU A 151 10.74 16.18 0.54
C GLU A 151 11.57 15.29 -0.39
N ILE A 152 12.33 14.35 0.15
CA ILE A 152 13.07 13.34 -0.62
C ILE A 152 12.15 12.34 -1.33
N ASP A 153 10.91 12.17 -0.86
CA ASP A 153 9.94 11.22 -1.36
C ASP A 153 9.13 11.74 -2.56
N ILE A 154 9.41 12.95 -3.02
CA ILE A 154 8.68 13.58 -4.12
C ILE A 154 9.59 14.43 -5.00
N LYS A 155 9.41 14.32 -6.31
CA LYS A 155 10.00 15.27 -7.25
C LYS A 155 9.27 16.62 -7.17
N ASN A 156 10.01 17.72 -7.16
CA ASN A 156 9.44 19.07 -7.10
C ASN A 156 8.59 19.37 -5.86
N ALA A 157 9.06 18.98 -4.67
CA ALA A 157 8.39 19.16 -3.38
C ALA A 157 7.80 20.58 -3.19
N ARG A 158 8.59 21.61 -3.52
CA ARG A 158 8.20 23.02 -3.34
C ARG A 158 6.90 23.39 -4.06
N THR A 159 6.68 22.88 -5.27
CA THR A 159 5.49 23.22 -6.09
C THR A 159 4.27 22.35 -5.76
N ASN A 160 4.44 21.29 -4.98
CA ASN A 160 3.40 20.30 -4.66
C ASN A 160 2.84 20.42 -3.25
N ARG A 161 3.21 21.43 -2.45
CA ARG A 161 2.75 21.56 -1.05
C ARG A 161 1.24 21.66 -0.87
N MET A 162 0.51 22.02 -1.91
CA MET A 162 -0.97 22.06 -1.92
C MET A 162 -1.57 21.00 -2.81
N SER A 163 -0.79 20.00 -3.23
CA SER A 163 -1.27 18.85 -4.00
C SER A 163 -1.74 17.73 -3.08
N ALA A 164 -2.81 17.03 -3.46
CA ALA A 164 -3.22 15.81 -2.78
C ALA A 164 -2.06 14.81 -2.72
N GLY A 165 -1.78 14.26 -1.53
CA GLY A 165 -0.64 13.38 -1.28
C GLY A 165 0.64 14.09 -0.81
N PHE A 166 0.65 15.45 -0.73
CA PHE A 166 1.82 16.18 -0.20
C PHE A 166 1.44 17.43 0.60
N THR A 167 0.21 17.54 1.06
CA THR A 167 -0.17 18.62 1.99
C THR A 167 0.49 18.44 3.35
N ASP A 168 0.68 19.54 4.07
CA ASP A 168 1.26 19.49 5.42
C ASP A 168 0.41 18.61 6.36
N GLN A 169 -0.92 18.59 6.18
CA GLN A 169 -1.83 17.76 6.97
C GLN A 169 -1.63 16.26 6.70
N GLU A 170 -1.54 15.84 5.43
CA GLU A 170 -1.31 14.43 5.06
C GLU A 170 0.05 13.95 5.55
N ARG A 171 1.10 14.76 5.39
CA ARG A 171 2.45 14.47 5.88
C ARG A 171 2.49 14.38 7.41
N ALA A 172 1.76 15.27 8.11
CA ALA A 172 1.64 15.22 9.57
C ALA A 172 1.00 13.91 10.04
N LYS A 173 -0.05 13.41 9.36
CA LYS A 173 -0.67 12.11 9.68
C LYS A 173 0.30 10.94 9.52
N MET A 174 1.15 10.97 8.50
CA MET A 174 2.21 9.96 8.35
C MET A 174 3.24 10.05 9.49
N THR A 175 3.66 11.26 9.86
CA THR A 175 4.54 11.48 11.02
C THR A 175 3.91 10.97 12.33
N GLU A 176 2.62 11.24 12.56
CA GLU A 176 1.87 10.72 13.71
C GLU A 176 1.81 9.19 13.73
N LEU A 177 1.61 8.56 12.56
CA LEU A 177 1.60 7.10 12.43
C LEU A 177 2.96 6.52 12.83
N LEU A 178 4.05 7.03 12.28
CA LEU A 178 5.39 6.53 12.60
C LEU A 178 5.75 6.79 14.08
N ALA A 179 5.41 7.95 14.62
CA ALA A 179 5.63 8.28 16.03
C ALA A 179 4.82 7.39 16.99
N ALA A 180 3.73 6.79 16.54
CA ALA A 180 2.90 5.89 17.33
C ALA A 180 3.50 4.48 17.54
N GLY A 181 4.69 4.19 17.01
CA GLY A 181 5.39 2.92 17.22
C GLY A 181 5.65 2.12 15.95
N PHE A 182 5.73 2.78 14.80
CA PHE A 182 5.94 2.16 13.50
C PHE A 182 7.17 2.69 12.77
N THR A 183 7.74 1.88 11.90
CA THR A 183 8.95 2.19 11.10
C THR A 183 8.65 2.05 9.61
N ASP A 184 8.95 3.09 8.82
CA ASP A 184 9.04 3.04 7.35
C ASP A 184 10.28 2.22 6.96
N THR A 185 10.06 1.02 6.43
CA THR A 185 11.14 0.05 6.19
C THR A 185 12.10 0.52 5.11
N PHE A 186 11.58 1.11 4.01
CA PHE A 186 12.45 1.61 2.95
C PHE A 186 13.36 2.73 3.45
N ARG A 187 12.81 3.69 4.17
CA ARG A 187 13.58 4.83 4.69
C ARG A 187 14.56 4.42 5.80
N ALA A 188 14.24 3.37 6.57
CA ALA A 188 15.15 2.80 7.57
C ALA A 188 16.37 2.11 6.93
N VAL A 189 16.18 1.41 5.80
CA VAL A 189 17.26 0.72 5.08
C VAL A 189 18.02 1.68 4.15
N HIS A 190 17.31 2.61 3.51
CA HIS A 190 17.83 3.55 2.51
C HIS A 190 17.56 5.01 2.91
N PRO A 191 18.24 5.57 3.94
CA PRO A 191 17.90 6.86 4.52
C PRO A 191 17.99 8.03 3.53
N ASP A 192 18.92 7.98 2.58
CA ASP A 192 19.23 9.07 1.66
C ASP A 192 18.90 8.74 0.18
N GLU A 193 18.32 7.56 -0.11
CA GLU A 193 18.04 7.17 -1.49
C GLU A 193 16.79 7.88 -2.03
N VAL A 194 16.93 8.53 -3.18
CA VAL A 194 15.82 9.10 -3.94
C VAL A 194 15.26 8.04 -4.88
N LYS A 195 14.13 7.47 -4.51
CA LYS A 195 13.45 6.44 -5.31
C LYS A 195 11.95 6.61 -5.18
N TYR A 196 11.21 6.45 -6.26
CA TYR A 196 9.78 6.69 -6.31
C TYR A 196 9.04 5.41 -6.68
N SER A 197 7.76 5.33 -6.28
CA SER A 197 6.89 4.18 -6.56
C SER A 197 5.74 4.51 -7.51
N TRP A 198 5.46 5.80 -7.74
CA TRP A 198 4.37 6.29 -8.58
C TRP A 198 4.80 7.42 -9.50
N TRP A 199 4.25 7.45 -10.73
CA TRP A 199 4.43 8.50 -11.73
C TRP A 199 3.12 8.76 -12.47
N SER A 200 2.72 10.03 -12.59
CA SER A 200 1.57 10.38 -13.41
C SER A 200 1.76 9.88 -14.86
N TYR A 201 0.69 9.39 -15.48
CA TYR A 201 0.70 9.09 -16.94
C TYR A 201 0.90 10.33 -17.80
N ARG A 202 0.73 11.54 -17.22
CA ARG A 202 0.86 12.81 -17.95
C ARG A 202 2.32 13.21 -18.07
N PHE A 203 2.64 13.91 -19.17
CA PHE A 203 3.92 14.61 -19.38
C PHE A 203 5.16 13.72 -19.39
N HIS A 204 5.02 12.41 -19.67
CA HIS A 204 6.13 11.44 -19.64
C HIS A 204 6.85 11.44 -18.28
N ALA A 205 6.08 11.48 -17.19
CA ALA A 205 6.62 11.67 -15.84
C ALA A 205 7.56 10.52 -15.43
N ARG A 206 7.26 9.26 -15.79
CA ARG A 206 8.10 8.11 -15.46
C ARG A 206 9.44 8.15 -16.19
N GLU A 207 9.45 8.50 -17.48
CA GLU A 207 10.68 8.64 -18.28
C GLU A 207 11.60 9.74 -17.71
N LYS A 208 11.01 10.82 -17.20
CA LYS A 208 11.73 11.95 -16.57
C LYS A 208 12.04 11.73 -15.10
N ASN A 209 11.63 10.59 -14.55
CA ASN A 209 11.66 10.28 -13.13
C ASN A 209 11.05 11.40 -12.25
N ALA A 210 9.93 11.99 -12.71
CA ALA A 210 9.15 12.97 -11.96
C ALA A 210 8.09 12.24 -11.14
N GLY A 211 8.53 11.48 -10.15
CA GLY A 211 7.73 10.56 -9.36
C GLY A 211 7.56 10.95 -7.90
N TRP A 212 6.78 10.11 -7.22
CA TRP A 212 6.48 10.19 -5.79
C TRP A 212 6.64 8.79 -5.16
N ARG A 213 7.12 8.71 -3.93
CA ARG A 213 7.11 7.49 -3.13
C ARG A 213 5.88 7.55 -2.24
N ILE A 214 4.85 6.83 -2.60
CA ILE A 214 3.55 6.79 -1.92
C ILE A 214 3.09 5.38 -1.57
N ASP A 215 3.82 4.36 -2.02
CA ASP A 215 3.64 2.95 -1.66
C ASP A 215 4.69 2.56 -0.61
N TYR A 216 4.24 1.86 0.43
CA TYR A 216 5.04 1.60 1.62
C TYR A 216 4.94 0.16 2.09
N PHE A 217 6.00 -0.28 2.78
CA PHE A 217 5.94 -1.24 3.87
C PHE A 217 6.32 -0.54 5.15
N ILE A 218 5.44 -0.62 6.15
CA ILE A 218 5.63 -0.05 7.49
C ILE A 218 5.45 -1.18 8.48
N VAL A 219 6.35 -1.31 9.45
CA VAL A 219 6.31 -2.38 10.45
C VAL A 219 6.27 -1.83 11.87
N SER A 220 5.68 -2.59 12.78
CA SER A 220 5.81 -2.31 14.22
C SER A 220 7.28 -2.21 14.62
N ASN A 221 7.65 -1.22 15.43
CA ASN A 221 9.04 -0.98 15.83
C ASN A 221 9.70 -2.22 16.45
N ARG A 222 8.93 -3.08 17.14
CA ARG A 222 9.44 -4.30 17.79
C ARG A 222 9.86 -5.41 16.84
N ILE A 223 9.60 -5.27 15.54
CA ILE A 223 10.08 -6.19 14.48
C ILE A 223 10.90 -5.47 13.41
N ALA A 224 11.22 -4.19 13.60
CA ALA A 224 11.97 -3.41 12.61
C ALA A 224 13.41 -3.95 12.42
N ASP A 225 14.01 -4.50 13.46
CA ASP A 225 15.33 -5.15 13.43
C ASP A 225 15.35 -6.47 12.64
N LYS A 226 14.19 -7.03 12.31
CA LYS A 226 14.04 -8.24 11.50
C LYS A 226 13.90 -7.97 10.00
N VAL A 227 13.87 -6.72 9.60
CA VAL A 227 13.83 -6.32 8.18
C VAL A 227 15.18 -6.62 7.54
N ALA A 228 15.20 -7.56 6.59
CA ALA A 228 16.40 -7.94 5.85
C ALA A 228 16.59 -7.12 4.57
N ALA A 229 15.49 -6.73 3.91
CA ALA A 229 15.51 -5.85 2.73
C ALA A 229 14.18 -5.11 2.57
N ALA A 230 14.25 -3.91 1.98
CA ALA A 230 13.10 -3.12 1.56
C ALA A 230 13.43 -2.47 0.22
N GLU A 231 12.70 -2.84 -0.85
CA GLU A 231 13.03 -2.44 -2.22
C GLU A 231 11.84 -1.83 -2.96
N ILE A 232 12.14 -1.08 -4.01
CA ILE A 232 11.16 -0.50 -4.94
C ILE A 232 11.57 -0.93 -6.36
N HIS A 233 10.69 -1.64 -7.06
CA HIS A 233 10.97 -2.27 -8.37
C HIS A 233 10.62 -1.35 -9.54
N ASN A 234 11.42 -0.31 -9.75
CA ASN A 234 11.17 0.71 -10.79
C ASN A 234 11.17 0.15 -12.22
N GLU A 235 11.79 -1.01 -12.43
CA GLU A 235 11.88 -1.73 -13.69
C GLU A 235 10.60 -2.48 -14.05
N VAL A 236 9.66 -2.67 -13.10
CA VAL A 236 8.39 -3.35 -13.34
C VAL A 236 7.35 -2.35 -13.83
N PHE A 237 6.73 -2.68 -14.96
CA PHE A 237 5.70 -1.88 -15.63
C PHE A 237 4.34 -2.58 -15.57
N GLY A 238 3.27 -1.90 -16.01
CA GLY A 238 1.90 -2.42 -16.06
C GLY A 238 0.89 -1.57 -15.29
N SER A 239 1.39 -0.66 -14.43
CA SER A 239 0.62 0.34 -13.71
C SER A 239 1.37 1.66 -13.70
N ASP A 240 0.74 2.76 -13.28
CA ASP A 240 1.39 4.02 -12.94
C ASP A 240 2.16 3.95 -11.61
N HIS A 241 1.96 2.89 -10.83
CA HIS A 241 2.82 2.50 -9.73
C HIS A 241 3.76 1.36 -10.14
N CYS A 242 4.83 1.14 -9.38
CA CYS A 242 5.64 -0.07 -9.41
C CYS A 242 5.52 -0.84 -8.09
N PRO A 243 5.85 -2.17 -8.07
CA PRO A 243 5.82 -2.95 -6.85
C PRO A 243 6.84 -2.45 -5.82
N VAL A 244 6.49 -2.56 -4.55
CA VAL A 244 7.42 -2.43 -3.42
C VAL A 244 7.56 -3.78 -2.73
N GLU A 245 8.75 -4.07 -2.17
CA GLU A 245 9.11 -5.34 -1.56
C GLU A 245 9.57 -5.16 -0.13
N LEU A 246 9.20 -6.11 0.71
CA LEU A 246 9.76 -6.31 2.05
C LEU A 246 10.25 -7.75 2.17
N VAL A 247 11.50 -7.93 2.61
CA VAL A 247 12.00 -9.21 3.11
C VAL A 247 12.21 -9.09 4.62
N ILE A 248 11.56 -9.98 5.37
CA ILE A 248 11.58 -9.93 6.84
C ILE A 248 11.70 -11.32 7.44
N ASP A 249 12.46 -11.46 8.52
CA ASP A 249 12.73 -12.71 9.23
C ASP A 249 11.81 -12.86 10.45
N LEU A 250 10.63 -13.45 10.24
CA LEU A 250 9.59 -13.69 11.26
C LEU A 250 9.36 -15.18 11.46
#